data_eadd48332dcf9bb9a222df5cf15f5752
#
_entry.id   eadd48332dcf9bb9a222df5cf15f5752
#
_cell.length_a   1.000
_cell.length_b   1.000
_cell.length_c   1.000
_cell.angle_alpha   90.00
_cell.angle_beta   90.00
_cell.angle_gamma   90.00
#
_symmetry.space_group_name_H-M   'P 1'
#
loop_
_entity.id
_entity.type
_entity.pdbx_description
1 polymer ?
#
loop_
_entity_poly.entity_id
_entity_poly.type
_entity_poly.pdbx_seq_one_letter_code
_entity_poly.pdbx_strand_id
1 'polypeptide(L)'
;AVLHDADGSLKTFFRSCLSREFSDPIVAERTLEFLIANKTKILNSFPALVPQFFPLLLKLIASNGDRLDKKFSEVLPLMMSAGSFLPLFLSLMDLPMLVVALEKVERSSGTLIGSSLATIQKSAAPEMLLALMDEAYTGSSIEDQSGNSGSDDSGRLDLADPMFLDLLKDENDGIAAKHWTSPTISSTLQAALNSPQSDRLKQSLKMAPHFLTVFFATALRDVNNSLLCALIPVVMSRYAAMFPDKDFSFEVRKKLSDFLLAAFQRSPDIIALLKKPITDRLGEAHGNPAKMELALHLCWAIGEHGAGGIKHKDVARELFENLELLLYENLATSRLGLSQDPGFDSMGASSRKSSQARLLCFVVTAIAKLATCHNELLPRARVSLAKVVHLSTYQEFVMLASCMIEVC
;
A
#
# COMPACT_ATOMS: atom_id res chain seq x y z
N ALA A 1 45.99 21.08 1.68
CA ALA A 1 44.73 20.64 1.08
C ALA A 1 43.76 20.31 2.22
N VAL A 2 42.72 21.10 2.38
CA VAL A 2 41.64 20.79 3.35
C VAL A 2 40.81 19.64 2.72
N LEU A 3 40.95 18.45 3.30
CA LEU A 3 40.07 17.33 2.94
C LEU A 3 38.65 17.67 3.39
N HIS A 4 37.78 17.99 2.45
CA HIS A 4 36.37 18.26 2.71
C HIS A 4 35.63 16.95 2.93
N ASP A 5 35.01 16.78 4.09
CA ASP A 5 34.11 15.65 4.36
C ASP A 5 32.76 15.93 3.70
N ALA A 6 32.63 15.44 2.47
CA ALA A 6 31.40 15.60 1.69
C ALA A 6 30.22 14.82 2.28
N ASP A 7 30.47 13.66 2.90
CA ASP A 7 29.40 12.85 3.52
C ASP A 7 28.80 13.56 4.75
N GLY A 8 29.67 14.06 5.64
CA GLY A 8 29.24 14.82 6.81
C GLY A 8 28.49 16.09 6.43
N SER A 9 28.97 16.81 5.39
CA SER A 9 28.32 18.03 4.91
C SER A 9 26.95 17.75 4.29
N LEU A 10 26.81 16.70 3.50
CA LEU A 10 25.52 16.29 2.90
C LEU A 10 24.54 15.85 3.98
N LYS A 11 24.96 15.04 4.94
CA LYS A 11 24.11 14.63 6.08
C LYS A 11 23.67 15.83 6.91
N THR A 12 24.56 16.79 7.15
CA THR A 12 24.23 18.03 7.86
C THR A 12 23.24 18.87 7.07
N PHE A 13 23.38 18.97 5.74
CA PHE A 13 22.40 19.65 4.90
C PHE A 13 21.01 19.02 5.03
N PHE A 14 20.89 17.69 4.93
CA PHE A 14 19.60 17.01 5.06
C PHE A 14 19.00 17.19 6.46
N ARG A 15 19.79 17.01 7.53
CA ARG A 15 19.30 17.05 8.91
C ARG A 15 18.97 18.46 9.39
N SER A 16 19.75 19.46 9.02
CA SER A 16 19.66 20.80 9.60
C SER A 16 19.03 21.82 8.66
N CYS A 17 19.26 21.72 7.35
CA CYS A 17 18.72 22.68 6.39
C CYS A 17 17.41 22.18 5.80
N LEU A 18 17.43 21.03 5.12
CA LEU A 18 16.27 20.52 4.41
C LEU A 18 15.12 20.13 5.36
N SER A 19 15.43 19.63 6.57
CA SER A 19 14.40 19.29 7.56
C SER A 19 13.58 20.51 8.04
N ARG A 20 14.14 21.70 7.94
CA ARG A 20 13.46 22.97 8.29
C ARG A 20 12.78 23.62 7.09
N GLU A 21 13.36 23.46 5.90
CA GLU A 21 12.98 24.19 4.69
C GLU A 21 12.28 23.30 3.64
N PHE A 22 11.87 22.09 4.01
CA PHE A 22 11.28 21.13 3.05
C PHE A 22 9.99 21.65 2.37
N SER A 23 9.29 22.59 3.00
CA SER A 23 8.09 23.23 2.47
C SER A 23 8.37 24.40 1.53
N ASP A 24 9.62 24.93 1.51
CA ASP A 24 9.99 25.97 0.56
C ASP A 24 10.11 25.38 -0.86
N PRO A 25 9.31 25.87 -1.84
CA PRO A 25 9.30 25.32 -3.18
C PRO A 25 10.65 25.44 -3.92
N ILE A 26 11.42 26.49 -3.63
CA ILE A 26 12.71 26.71 -4.29
C ILE A 26 13.75 25.75 -3.72
N VAL A 27 13.81 25.62 -2.39
CA VAL A 27 14.71 24.66 -1.72
C VAL A 27 14.39 23.24 -2.16
N ALA A 28 13.11 22.88 -2.20
CA ALA A 28 12.64 21.59 -2.62
C ALA A 28 13.05 21.25 -4.06
N GLU A 29 12.80 22.18 -4.99
CA GLU A 29 13.13 22.01 -6.40
C GLU A 29 14.64 21.88 -6.62
N ARG A 30 15.43 22.77 -6.01
CA ARG A 30 16.91 22.74 -6.11
C ARG A 30 17.52 21.51 -5.48
N THR A 31 16.92 20.98 -4.41
CA THR A 31 17.37 19.73 -3.80
C THR A 31 17.19 18.55 -4.77
N LEU A 32 16.03 18.41 -5.40
CA LEU A 32 15.81 17.36 -6.38
C LEU A 32 16.70 17.51 -7.62
N GLU A 33 16.88 18.73 -8.13
CA GLU A 33 17.82 19.02 -9.24
C GLU A 33 19.25 18.62 -8.90
N PHE A 34 19.71 18.95 -7.69
CA PHE A 34 21.03 18.55 -7.20
C PHE A 34 21.19 17.01 -7.17
N LEU A 35 20.19 16.31 -6.65
CA LEU A 35 20.22 14.83 -6.60
C LEU A 35 20.23 14.21 -8.00
N ILE A 36 19.47 14.74 -8.94
CA ILE A 36 19.43 14.29 -10.34
C ILE A 36 20.79 14.55 -11.02
N ALA A 37 21.30 15.78 -10.91
CA ALA A 37 22.57 16.16 -11.53
C ALA A 37 23.78 15.36 -11.00
N ASN A 38 23.73 14.93 -9.75
CA ASN A 38 24.82 14.20 -9.10
C ASN A 38 24.50 12.70 -8.88
N LYS A 39 23.48 12.16 -9.53
CA LYS A 39 22.99 10.80 -9.36
C LYS A 39 24.10 9.75 -9.33
N THR A 40 24.95 9.72 -10.36
CA THR A 40 26.04 8.75 -10.48
C THR A 40 27.07 8.89 -9.36
N LYS A 41 27.42 10.13 -8.99
CA LYS A 41 28.38 10.38 -7.90
C LYS A 41 27.82 9.94 -6.55
N ILE A 42 26.53 10.23 -6.30
CA ILE A 42 25.84 9.86 -5.06
C ILE A 42 25.78 8.35 -4.94
N LEU A 43 25.37 7.63 -5.99
CA LEU A 43 25.29 6.16 -5.98
C LEU A 43 26.67 5.51 -5.74
N ASN A 44 27.72 6.05 -6.33
CA ASN A 44 29.07 5.46 -6.21
C ASN A 44 29.75 5.81 -4.88
N SER A 45 29.58 7.04 -4.39
CA SER A 45 30.32 7.53 -3.20
C SER A 45 29.50 7.52 -1.93
N PHE A 46 28.18 7.67 -2.01
CA PHE A 46 27.26 7.82 -0.87
C PHE A 46 25.97 7.00 -1.05
N PRO A 47 26.03 5.69 -1.31
CA PRO A 47 24.87 4.88 -1.70
C PRO A 47 23.77 4.81 -0.61
N ALA A 48 24.13 5.03 0.65
CA ALA A 48 23.19 5.01 1.77
C ALA A 48 22.53 6.39 2.04
N LEU A 49 23.01 7.48 1.44
CA LEU A 49 22.59 8.83 1.76
C LEU A 49 21.10 9.04 1.42
N VAL A 50 20.72 8.86 0.17
CA VAL A 50 19.34 9.11 -0.27
C VAL A 50 18.35 8.10 0.34
N PRO A 51 18.67 6.78 0.42
CA PRO A 51 17.86 5.82 1.17
C PRO A 51 17.64 6.19 2.64
N GLN A 52 18.61 6.78 3.31
CA GLN A 52 18.47 7.19 4.71
C GLN A 52 17.48 8.36 4.89
N PHE A 53 17.43 9.28 3.92
CA PHE A 53 16.63 10.50 4.01
C PHE A 53 15.36 10.48 3.16
N PHE A 54 14.91 9.30 2.69
CA PHE A 54 13.68 9.21 1.90
C PHE A 54 12.43 9.77 2.61
N PRO A 55 12.24 9.64 3.95
CA PRO A 55 11.07 10.20 4.61
C PRO A 55 11.00 11.74 4.48
N LEU A 56 12.15 12.39 4.55
CA LEU A 56 12.23 13.85 4.36
C LEU A 56 11.93 14.24 2.91
N LEU A 57 12.41 13.46 1.93
CA LEU A 57 12.09 13.69 0.52
C LEU A 57 10.61 13.47 0.22
N LEU A 58 9.93 12.56 0.95
CA LEU A 58 8.47 12.41 0.88
C LEU A 58 7.73 13.61 1.46
N LYS A 59 8.20 14.17 2.59
CA LYS A 59 7.64 15.43 3.14
C LYS A 59 7.76 16.57 2.14
N LEU A 60 8.87 16.63 1.42
CA LEU A 60 9.13 17.61 0.40
C LEU A 60 8.09 17.57 -0.72
N ILE A 61 7.78 16.36 -1.26
CA ILE A 61 6.75 16.21 -2.29
C ILE A 61 5.33 16.43 -1.71
N ALA A 62 5.07 15.96 -0.49
CA ALA A 62 3.78 16.14 0.18
C ALA A 62 3.44 17.61 0.43
N SER A 63 4.46 18.46 0.68
CA SER A 63 4.28 19.91 0.91
C SER A 63 4.16 20.72 -0.38
N ASN A 64 4.90 20.34 -1.43
CA ASN A 64 5.03 21.15 -2.65
C ASN A 64 4.17 20.65 -3.82
N GLY A 65 3.59 19.46 -3.71
CA GLY A 65 2.63 18.92 -4.68
C GLY A 65 3.22 18.56 -6.04
N ASP A 66 2.39 18.64 -7.07
CA ASP A 66 2.63 18.14 -8.42
C ASP A 66 3.74 18.89 -9.21
N ARG A 67 4.13 20.08 -8.78
CA ARG A 67 5.27 20.82 -9.35
C ARG A 67 6.55 19.99 -9.40
N LEU A 68 6.73 19.10 -8.44
CA LEU A 68 7.94 18.29 -8.26
C LEU A 68 7.78 16.85 -8.76
N ASP A 69 6.61 16.45 -9.25
CA ASP A 69 6.27 15.07 -9.62
C ASP A 69 7.33 14.42 -10.53
N LYS A 70 7.67 15.06 -11.63
CA LYS A 70 8.65 14.54 -12.60
C LYS A 70 10.04 14.38 -11.96
N LYS A 71 10.53 15.42 -11.27
CA LYS A 71 11.85 15.40 -10.63
C LYS A 71 11.91 14.36 -9.52
N PHE A 72 10.83 14.25 -8.73
CA PHE A 72 10.73 13.24 -7.69
C PHE A 72 10.75 11.82 -8.26
N SER A 73 10.03 11.58 -9.36
CA SER A 73 10.03 10.29 -10.06
C SER A 73 11.42 9.88 -10.55
N GLU A 74 12.26 10.84 -10.97
CA GLU A 74 13.65 10.57 -11.36
C GLU A 74 14.58 10.25 -10.18
N VAL A 75 14.29 10.82 -8.99
CA VAL A 75 15.04 10.60 -7.75
C VAL A 75 14.60 9.33 -7.04
N LEU A 76 13.35 8.90 -7.22
CA LEU A 76 12.76 7.75 -6.52
C LEU A 76 13.62 6.47 -6.57
N PRO A 77 14.21 6.06 -7.70
CA PRO A 77 15.11 4.90 -7.72
C PRO A 77 16.35 5.02 -6.82
N LEU A 78 16.81 6.25 -6.53
CA LEU A 78 17.94 6.47 -5.61
C LEU A 78 17.59 6.20 -4.15
N MET A 79 16.31 6.25 -3.81
CA MET A 79 15.82 5.98 -2.46
C MET A 79 15.73 4.48 -2.17
N MET A 80 15.82 3.62 -3.20
CA MET A 80 15.60 2.19 -3.10
C MET A 80 16.90 1.47 -2.73
N SER A 81 16.95 0.92 -1.53
CA SER A 81 18.02 0.05 -1.03
C SER A 81 17.38 -1.13 -0.28
N ALA A 82 18.15 -2.14 0.07
CA ALA A 82 17.63 -3.28 0.83
C ALA A 82 16.96 -2.87 2.15
N GLY A 83 17.45 -1.84 2.83
CA GLY A 83 16.90 -1.35 4.10
C GLY A 83 15.69 -0.43 3.94
N SER A 84 15.65 0.41 2.89
CA SER A 84 14.57 1.36 2.67
C SER A 84 13.42 0.83 1.81
N PHE A 85 13.60 -0.31 1.16
CA PHE A 85 12.71 -0.84 0.14
C PHE A 85 11.25 -1.01 0.61
N LEU A 86 11.05 -1.74 1.70
CA LEU A 86 9.70 -1.94 2.26
C LEU A 86 9.12 -0.68 2.90
N PRO A 87 9.87 0.07 3.76
CA PRO A 87 9.38 1.33 4.31
C PRO A 87 9.01 2.35 3.24
N LEU A 88 9.80 2.46 2.17
CA LEU A 88 9.50 3.37 1.05
C LEU A 88 8.20 2.99 0.35
N PHE A 89 7.99 1.70 0.05
CA PHE A 89 6.73 1.23 -0.52
C PHE A 89 5.52 1.64 0.33
N LEU A 90 5.58 1.36 1.64
CA LEU A 90 4.50 1.71 2.57
C LEU A 90 4.26 3.22 2.61
N SER A 91 5.32 4.02 2.63
CA SER A 91 5.23 5.48 2.67
C SER A 91 4.66 6.07 1.37
N LEU A 92 4.95 5.46 0.21
CA LEU A 92 4.33 5.85 -1.06
C LEU A 92 2.84 5.53 -1.09
N MET A 93 2.43 4.39 -0.54
CA MET A 93 1.02 4.02 -0.37
C MET A 93 0.28 5.03 0.52
N ASP A 94 0.96 5.52 1.56
CA ASP A 94 0.41 6.39 2.59
C ASP A 94 0.67 7.90 2.33
N LEU A 95 1.14 8.27 1.13
CA LEU A 95 1.39 9.67 0.77
C LEU A 95 0.18 10.59 1.00
N PRO A 96 -1.07 10.23 0.66
CA PRO A 96 -2.23 11.05 0.99
C PRO A 96 -2.41 11.23 2.51
N MET A 97 -2.09 10.20 3.32
CA MET A 97 -2.13 10.29 4.78
C MET A 97 -1.08 11.26 5.30
N LEU A 98 0.13 11.23 4.75
CA LEU A 98 1.20 12.17 5.09
C LEU A 98 0.78 13.61 4.83
N VAL A 99 0.08 13.88 3.71
CA VAL A 99 -0.47 15.21 3.40
C VAL A 99 -1.51 15.63 4.44
N VAL A 100 -2.45 14.74 4.78
CA VAL A 100 -3.45 15.01 5.84
C VAL A 100 -2.79 15.32 7.17
N ALA A 101 -1.74 14.56 7.55
CA ALA A 101 -0.99 14.79 8.78
C ALA A 101 -0.29 16.16 8.78
N LEU A 102 0.40 16.52 7.69
CA LEU A 102 1.04 17.83 7.54
C LEU A 102 0.01 18.95 7.68
N GLU A 103 -1.12 18.89 7.00
CA GLU A 103 -2.15 19.91 7.06
C GLU A 103 -2.79 20.03 8.45
N LYS A 104 -2.96 18.91 9.16
CA LYS A 104 -3.47 18.91 10.55
C LYS A 104 -2.50 19.58 11.49
N VAL A 105 -1.22 19.26 11.41
CA VAL A 105 -0.16 19.89 12.23
C VAL A 105 -0.03 21.37 11.89
N GLU A 106 -0.06 21.75 10.61
CA GLU A 106 -0.05 23.15 10.18
C GLU A 106 -1.25 23.93 10.77
N ARG A 107 -2.44 23.37 10.76
CA ARG A 107 -3.64 24.01 11.32
C ARG A 107 -3.62 24.11 12.84
N SER A 108 -3.12 23.10 13.54
CA SER A 108 -3.06 23.09 15.01
C SER A 108 -1.98 24.01 15.56
N SER A 109 -0.96 24.33 14.76
CA SER A 109 0.07 25.32 15.15
C SER A 109 -0.45 26.77 15.26
N GLY A 110 -1.73 27.02 15.01
CA GLY A 110 -2.49 28.28 15.23
C GLY A 110 -1.90 29.48 14.48
N THR A 111 -2.70 30.51 14.25
CA THR A 111 -2.40 31.88 13.79
C THR A 111 -1.15 32.22 12.96
N LEU A 112 -0.19 31.32 12.85
CA LEU A 112 1.07 31.52 12.10
C LEU A 112 1.00 31.10 10.62
N ILE A 113 -0.12 30.55 10.18
CA ILE A 113 -0.23 29.88 8.87
C ILE A 113 -0.86 30.76 7.78
N GLY A 114 -1.15 32.00 8.06
CA GLY A 114 -1.51 33.00 7.03
C GLY A 114 -0.33 33.53 6.22
N SER A 115 0.87 33.24 6.64
CA SER A 115 2.12 33.58 5.94
C SER A 115 2.93 32.32 5.75
N SER A 116 3.46 32.13 4.54
CA SER A 116 4.30 30.98 4.21
C SER A 116 5.26 30.60 5.35
N LEU A 117 5.51 29.32 5.58
CA LEU A 117 6.49 28.82 6.56
C LEU A 117 7.82 29.61 6.52
N ALA A 118 8.21 30.15 5.35
CA ALA A 118 9.33 31.05 5.18
C ALA A 118 9.23 32.36 5.97
N THR A 119 8.02 32.82 6.33
CA THR A 119 7.82 34.03 7.13
C THR A 119 7.88 33.72 8.64
N ILE A 120 7.55 32.50 9.03
CA ILE A 120 7.66 32.00 10.42
C ILE A 120 9.13 31.88 10.83
N GLN A 121 10.02 31.55 9.90
CA GLN A 121 11.47 31.45 10.16
C GLN A 121 12.14 32.79 10.46
N LYS A 122 11.55 33.90 10.07
CA LYS A 122 12.10 35.24 10.38
C LYS A 122 11.78 35.77 11.78
N SER A 123 10.82 35.17 12.48
CA SER A 123 10.42 35.56 13.83
C SER A 123 10.47 34.35 14.77
N ALA A 124 11.58 34.18 15.50
CA ALA A 124 11.78 33.38 16.73
C ALA A 124 11.05 32.02 16.95
N ALA A 125 10.35 31.49 15.95
CA ALA A 125 9.49 30.30 16.05
C ALA A 125 10.11 28.96 15.64
N PRO A 126 11.35 28.84 15.10
CA PRO A 126 11.94 27.52 14.80
C PRO A 126 12.14 26.68 16.05
N GLU A 127 12.42 27.32 17.19
CA GLU A 127 12.61 26.64 18.47
C GLU A 127 11.30 26.06 19.01
N MET A 128 10.15 26.65 18.74
CA MET A 128 8.86 26.18 19.24
C MET A 128 8.32 24.99 18.45
N LEU A 129 8.56 24.94 17.13
CA LEU A 129 8.19 23.76 16.33
C LEU A 129 9.14 22.58 16.60
N LEU A 130 10.44 22.88 16.82
CA LEU A 130 11.42 21.88 17.28
C LEU A 130 11.13 21.45 18.73
N ALA A 131 10.77 22.37 19.63
CA ALA A 131 10.38 22.05 21.00
C ALA A 131 9.09 21.21 21.07
N LEU A 132 8.09 21.48 20.23
CA LEU A 132 6.90 20.64 20.10
C LEU A 132 7.23 19.26 19.51
N MET A 133 8.22 19.15 18.66
CA MET A 133 8.74 17.88 18.18
C MET A 133 9.62 17.19 19.23
N ASP A 134 10.41 17.92 20.01
CA ASP A 134 11.24 17.39 21.09
C ASP A 134 10.44 17.07 22.36
N GLU A 135 9.41 17.83 22.73
CA GLU A 135 8.52 17.50 23.84
C GLU A 135 7.66 16.26 23.56
N ALA A 136 7.32 16.00 22.30
CA ALA A 136 6.73 14.73 21.90
C ALA A 136 7.71 13.54 22.02
N TYR A 137 9.01 13.81 22.04
CA TYR A 137 10.09 12.82 22.20
C TYR A 137 10.44 12.52 23.66
N THR A 138 10.35 13.51 24.54
CA THR A 138 10.58 13.32 25.97
C THR A 138 9.24 13.11 26.66
N GLY A 139 8.75 11.86 26.65
CA GLY A 139 7.55 11.47 27.37
C GLY A 139 7.60 11.84 28.83
N SER A 140 7.34 13.11 29.16
CA SER A 140 7.07 13.52 30.53
C SER A 140 5.61 13.17 30.85
N SER A 141 5.45 12.13 31.64
CA SER A 141 4.26 11.80 32.41
C SER A 141 3.77 13.06 33.13
N ILE A 142 2.69 13.65 32.64
CA ILE A 142 1.91 14.63 33.40
C ILE A 142 0.99 13.79 34.28
N GLU A 143 1.34 13.73 35.58
CA GLU A 143 0.50 13.18 36.62
C GLU A 143 -0.82 13.93 36.69
N ASP A 144 -1.90 13.16 36.79
CA ASP A 144 -3.25 13.60 37.07
C ASP A 144 -3.28 14.58 38.26
N GLN A 145 -3.69 15.81 38.03
CA GLN A 145 -4.30 16.64 39.04
C GLN A 145 -5.73 16.98 38.62
N SER A 146 -6.63 16.22 39.18
CA SER A 146 -8.06 16.54 39.28
C SER A 146 -8.27 17.84 40.05
N GLY A 147 -8.93 18.83 39.46
CA GLY A 147 -9.35 20.02 40.18
C GLY A 147 -10.14 21.03 39.36
N ASN A 148 -11.45 20.86 39.34
CA ASN A 148 -12.51 21.87 39.42
C ASN A 148 -12.71 22.91 38.31
N SER A 149 -13.89 22.80 37.71
CA SER A 149 -14.84 23.76 37.14
C SER A 149 -14.41 25.24 37.01
N GLY A 150 -14.44 25.71 35.77
CA GLY A 150 -14.49 27.13 35.41
C GLY A 150 -14.73 27.21 33.90
N SER A 151 -15.95 27.57 33.52
CA SER A 151 -16.35 27.91 32.17
C SER A 151 -15.55 29.12 31.69
N ASP A 152 -14.62 28.91 30.75
CA ASP A 152 -14.16 29.96 29.85
C ASP A 152 -13.90 29.34 28.48
N ASP A 153 -14.79 29.70 27.57
CA ASP A 153 -14.76 29.33 26.16
C ASP A 153 -13.75 30.23 25.41
N SER A 154 -12.50 30.09 25.74
CA SER A 154 -11.40 30.78 25.09
C SER A 154 -10.34 29.79 24.61
N GLY A 155 -10.49 29.37 23.32
CA GLY A 155 -9.35 28.93 22.51
C GLY A 155 -8.60 27.69 23.01
N ARG A 156 -9.26 26.54 23.13
CA ARG A 156 -8.55 25.28 23.09
C ARG A 156 -7.82 25.20 21.76
N LEU A 157 -6.51 25.43 21.80
CA LEU A 157 -5.62 25.00 20.72
C LEU A 157 -5.90 23.51 20.50
N ASP A 158 -6.49 23.16 19.37
CA ASP A 158 -6.66 21.77 18.96
C ASP A 158 -5.26 21.21 18.69
N LEU A 159 -4.65 20.64 19.73
CA LEU A 159 -3.37 19.95 19.60
C LEU A 159 -3.57 18.81 18.59
N ALA A 160 -2.68 18.75 17.60
CA ALA A 160 -2.72 17.67 16.62
C ALA A 160 -2.65 16.33 17.34
N ASP A 161 -3.49 15.37 16.91
CA ASP A 161 -3.47 14.02 17.45
C ASP A 161 -2.02 13.49 17.41
N PRO A 162 -1.47 12.95 18.52
CA PRO A 162 -0.12 12.41 18.58
C PRO A 162 0.22 11.44 17.45
N MET A 163 -0.78 10.73 16.94
CA MET A 163 -0.65 9.84 15.79
C MET A 163 -0.20 10.56 14.52
N PHE A 164 -0.69 11.78 14.24
CA PHE A 164 -0.23 12.55 13.09
C PHE A 164 1.21 13.03 13.25
N LEU A 165 1.62 13.32 14.47
CA LEU A 165 3.00 13.63 14.78
C LEU A 165 3.92 12.43 14.53
N ASP A 166 3.45 11.21 14.85
CA ASP A 166 4.20 9.98 14.58
C ASP A 166 4.38 9.71 13.08
N LEU A 167 3.39 10.07 12.24
CA LEU A 167 3.52 9.97 10.79
C LEU A 167 4.56 10.96 10.22
N LEU A 168 4.86 12.03 10.93
CA LEU A 168 5.82 13.04 10.51
C LEU A 168 7.25 12.75 10.97
N LYS A 169 7.49 11.73 11.81
CA LYS A 169 8.84 11.32 12.20
C LYS A 169 9.62 10.78 11.00
N ASP A 170 10.91 11.10 10.95
CA ASP A 170 11.78 10.67 9.84
C ASP A 170 12.08 9.16 9.84
N GLU A 171 11.73 8.47 10.91
CA GLU A 171 11.88 7.01 11.10
C GLU A 171 10.60 6.24 10.82
N ASN A 172 9.70 6.81 10.02
CA ASN A 172 8.42 6.16 9.71
C ASN A 172 8.63 4.88 8.90
N ASP A 173 8.46 3.75 9.55
CA ASP A 173 8.53 2.39 9.00
C ASP A 173 7.15 1.83 8.57
N GLY A 174 6.21 2.70 8.24
CA GLY A 174 4.84 2.32 7.86
C GLY A 174 3.87 2.30 9.05
N ILE A 175 4.02 3.21 10.00
CA ILE A 175 3.15 3.36 11.17
C ILE A 175 1.67 3.50 10.77
N ALA A 176 1.37 4.18 9.66
CA ALA A 176 0.03 4.29 9.13
C ALA A 176 -0.67 2.93 8.98
N ALA A 177 0.06 1.90 8.52
CA ALA A 177 -0.52 0.56 8.37
C ALA A 177 -0.98 -0.06 9.70
N LYS A 178 -0.31 0.26 10.80
CA LYS A 178 -0.68 -0.21 12.15
C LYS A 178 -1.93 0.49 12.69
N HIS A 179 -2.21 1.69 12.22
CA HIS A 179 -3.28 2.54 12.72
C HIS A 179 -4.53 2.59 11.84
N TRP A 180 -4.52 1.95 10.65
CA TRP A 180 -5.67 1.96 9.72
C TRP A 180 -6.98 1.46 10.33
N THR A 181 -6.93 0.66 11.38
CA THR A 181 -8.10 0.15 12.10
C THR A 181 -8.52 1.04 13.29
N SER A 182 -7.75 2.09 13.60
CA SER A 182 -8.09 3.01 14.68
C SER A 182 -9.34 3.83 14.35
N PRO A 183 -10.34 3.89 15.25
CA PRO A 183 -11.53 4.71 15.04
C PRO A 183 -11.22 6.20 14.82
N THR A 184 -10.20 6.71 15.49
CA THR A 184 -9.76 8.12 15.36
C THR A 184 -9.26 8.41 13.95
N ILE A 185 -8.45 7.53 13.37
CA ILE A 185 -8.00 7.67 11.98
C ILE A 185 -9.19 7.63 11.04
N SER A 186 -10.05 6.64 11.17
CA SER A 186 -11.21 6.47 10.30
C SER A 186 -12.09 7.72 10.31
N SER A 187 -12.41 8.27 11.49
CA SER A 187 -13.22 9.49 11.61
C SER A 187 -12.52 10.72 11.01
N THR A 188 -11.23 10.88 11.24
CA THR A 188 -10.46 12.02 10.70
C THR A 188 -10.32 11.94 9.18
N LEU A 189 -10.11 10.76 8.63
CA LEU A 189 -10.07 10.56 7.18
C LEU A 189 -11.44 10.80 6.54
N GLN A 190 -12.53 10.33 7.15
CA GLN A 190 -13.87 10.63 6.70
C GLN A 190 -14.17 12.14 6.74
N ALA A 191 -13.74 12.83 7.79
CA ALA A 191 -13.85 14.28 7.87
C ALA A 191 -13.04 14.99 6.78
N ALA A 192 -11.81 14.51 6.48
CA ALA A 192 -10.98 15.06 5.41
C ALA A 192 -11.60 14.83 4.02
N LEU A 193 -12.27 13.69 3.81
CA LEU A 193 -12.97 13.38 2.55
C LEU A 193 -14.27 14.16 2.40
N ASN A 194 -15.00 14.42 3.47
CA ASN A 194 -16.28 15.13 3.48
C ASN A 194 -16.10 16.67 3.45
N SER A 195 -14.95 17.18 3.86
CA SER A 195 -14.60 18.59 3.73
C SER A 195 -14.15 18.90 2.29
N PRO A 196 -14.19 20.16 1.83
CA PRO A 196 -13.54 20.55 0.60
C PRO A 196 -12.09 20.10 0.64
N GLN A 197 -11.75 19.08 -0.16
CA GLN A 197 -10.39 18.54 -0.20
C GLN A 197 -9.42 19.63 -0.61
N SER A 198 -8.32 19.74 0.13
CA SER A 198 -7.24 20.64 -0.23
C SER A 198 -6.64 20.26 -1.59
N ASP A 199 -6.08 21.21 -2.30
CA ASP A 199 -5.43 20.93 -3.58
C ASP A 199 -4.21 20.00 -3.39
N ARG A 200 -3.50 20.11 -2.25
CA ARG A 200 -2.40 19.20 -1.89
C ARG A 200 -2.86 17.75 -1.76
N LEU A 201 -4.00 17.53 -1.08
CA LEU A 201 -4.57 16.19 -0.95
C LEU A 201 -4.99 15.63 -2.32
N LYS A 202 -5.69 16.41 -3.15
CA LYS A 202 -6.08 15.99 -4.51
C LYS A 202 -4.86 15.64 -5.37
N GLN A 203 -3.79 16.42 -5.28
CA GLN A 203 -2.55 16.14 -6.00
C GLN A 203 -1.89 14.86 -5.49
N SER A 204 -1.82 14.64 -4.18
CA SER A 204 -1.23 13.42 -3.61
C SER A 204 -1.98 12.14 -4.02
N LEU A 205 -3.32 12.20 -4.11
CA LEU A 205 -4.14 11.10 -4.61
C LEU A 205 -3.83 10.71 -6.06
N LYS A 206 -3.39 11.68 -6.87
CA LYS A 206 -2.95 11.44 -8.26
C LYS A 206 -1.50 10.99 -8.36
N MET A 207 -0.61 11.59 -7.55
CA MET A 207 0.82 11.32 -7.61
C MET A 207 1.20 9.95 -7.04
N ALA A 208 0.58 9.51 -5.93
CA ALA A 208 0.96 8.26 -5.29
C ALA A 208 0.85 7.02 -6.21
N PRO A 209 -0.23 6.82 -7.00
CA PRO A 209 -0.28 5.74 -7.99
C PRO A 209 0.80 5.85 -9.08
N HIS A 210 1.19 7.06 -9.46
CA HIS A 210 2.28 7.28 -10.41
C HIS A 210 3.63 6.87 -9.80
N PHE A 211 3.93 7.30 -8.59
CA PHE A 211 5.15 6.90 -7.89
C PHE A 211 5.22 5.39 -7.64
N LEU A 212 4.10 4.75 -7.32
CA LEU A 212 4.03 3.29 -7.22
C LEU A 212 4.38 2.61 -8.56
N THR A 213 3.97 3.20 -9.69
CA THR A 213 4.35 2.66 -11.01
C THR A 213 5.88 2.72 -11.21
N VAL A 214 6.51 3.85 -10.86
CA VAL A 214 7.98 4.01 -10.95
C VAL A 214 8.69 3.05 -9.99
N PHE A 215 8.20 2.94 -8.75
CA PHE A 215 8.74 2.02 -7.74
C PHE A 215 8.69 0.58 -8.22
N PHE A 216 7.53 0.11 -8.69
CA PHE A 216 7.37 -1.28 -9.16
C PHE A 216 8.17 -1.58 -10.41
N ALA A 217 8.25 -0.64 -11.36
CA ALA A 217 9.09 -0.80 -12.55
C ALA A 217 10.58 -0.95 -12.17
N THR A 218 11.04 -0.16 -11.20
CA THR A 218 12.41 -0.26 -10.67
C THR A 218 12.61 -1.57 -9.92
N ALA A 219 11.66 -1.97 -9.07
CA ALA A 219 11.70 -3.22 -8.33
C ALA A 219 11.79 -4.44 -9.27
N LEU A 220 10.95 -4.48 -10.30
CA LEU A 220 10.96 -5.57 -11.27
C LEU A 220 12.25 -5.62 -12.10
N ARG A 221 12.92 -4.51 -12.33
CA ARG A 221 14.17 -4.46 -13.09
C ARG A 221 15.40 -4.79 -12.24
N ASP A 222 15.53 -4.15 -11.08
CA ASP A 222 16.81 -4.05 -10.36
C ASP A 222 16.87 -4.91 -9.07
N VAL A 223 15.70 -5.35 -8.56
CA VAL A 223 15.61 -6.04 -7.27
C VAL A 223 15.68 -7.56 -7.46
N ASN A 224 16.41 -8.24 -6.56
CA ASN A 224 16.51 -9.70 -6.56
C ASN A 224 15.23 -10.38 -6.03
N ASN A 225 15.09 -11.69 -6.29
CA ASN A 225 13.91 -12.45 -5.89
C ASN A 225 13.72 -12.52 -4.36
N SER A 226 14.78 -12.45 -3.56
CA SER A 226 14.67 -12.46 -2.10
C SER A 226 13.93 -11.24 -1.59
N LEU A 227 14.26 -10.05 -2.09
CA LEU A 227 13.53 -8.81 -1.75
C LEU A 227 12.12 -8.79 -2.34
N LEU A 228 11.89 -9.37 -3.52
CA LEU A 228 10.54 -9.54 -4.07
C LEU A 228 9.70 -10.44 -3.18
N CYS A 229 10.26 -11.55 -2.67
CA CYS A 229 9.58 -12.42 -1.71
C CYS A 229 9.24 -11.71 -0.39
N ALA A 230 9.99 -10.71 0.02
CA ALA A 230 9.65 -9.87 1.18
C ALA A 230 8.56 -8.84 0.85
N LEU A 231 8.57 -8.27 -0.36
CA LEU A 231 7.62 -7.24 -0.77
C LEU A 231 6.21 -7.80 -1.07
N ILE A 232 6.12 -8.92 -1.78
CA ILE A 232 4.84 -9.48 -2.26
C ILE A 232 3.83 -9.71 -1.11
N PRO A 233 4.17 -10.33 0.04
CA PRO A 233 3.24 -10.46 1.17
C PRO A 233 2.75 -9.11 1.71
N VAL A 234 3.62 -8.09 1.73
CA VAL A 234 3.24 -6.73 2.15
C VAL A 234 2.29 -6.10 1.14
N VAL A 235 2.55 -6.22 -0.15
CA VAL A 235 1.63 -5.77 -1.22
C VAL A 235 0.27 -6.43 -1.08
N MET A 236 0.22 -7.75 -0.88
CA MET A 236 -1.04 -8.48 -0.67
C MET A 236 -1.78 -8.02 0.59
N SER A 237 -1.08 -7.74 1.69
CA SER A 237 -1.69 -7.25 2.93
C SER A 237 -2.28 -5.85 2.78
N ARG A 238 -1.63 -5.00 2.00
CA ARG A 238 -2.05 -3.62 1.75
C ARG A 238 -3.18 -3.49 0.73
N TYR A 239 -3.52 -4.55 0.00
CA TYR A 239 -4.54 -4.53 -1.05
C TYR A 239 -5.93 -4.08 -0.58
N ALA A 240 -6.28 -4.39 0.68
CA ALA A 240 -7.55 -3.98 1.30
C ALA A 240 -7.40 -2.79 2.27
N ALA A 241 -6.16 -2.38 2.59
CA ALA A 241 -5.86 -1.35 3.60
C ALA A 241 -5.13 -0.17 2.94
N MET A 242 -5.88 0.85 2.54
CA MET A 242 -5.36 2.05 1.88
C MET A 242 -6.27 3.25 2.15
N PHE A 243 -5.85 4.43 1.74
CA PHE A 243 -6.63 5.65 1.88
C PHE A 243 -8.05 5.47 1.29
N PRO A 244 -9.14 5.85 2.02
CA PRO A 244 -10.51 5.45 1.69
C PRO A 244 -11.18 6.31 0.60
N ASP A 245 -10.42 6.81 -0.37
CA ASP A 245 -10.93 7.40 -1.60
C ASP A 245 -11.18 6.31 -2.64
N LYS A 246 -12.30 6.34 -3.35
CA LYS A 246 -12.71 5.28 -4.27
C LYS A 246 -11.82 5.21 -5.52
N ASP A 247 -11.55 6.36 -6.12
CA ASP A 247 -10.77 6.43 -7.37
C ASP A 247 -9.31 6.10 -7.08
N PHE A 248 -8.77 6.63 -5.98
CA PHE A 248 -7.44 6.29 -5.49
C PHE A 248 -7.30 4.79 -5.21
N SER A 249 -8.24 4.23 -4.46
CA SER A 249 -8.23 2.80 -4.12
C SER A 249 -8.28 1.91 -5.37
N PHE A 250 -9.05 2.29 -6.36
CA PHE A 250 -9.12 1.57 -7.64
C PHE A 250 -7.80 1.62 -8.40
N GLU A 251 -7.23 2.82 -8.58
CA GLU A 251 -5.96 3.00 -9.29
C GLU A 251 -4.80 2.30 -8.58
N VAL A 252 -4.72 2.40 -7.25
CA VAL A 252 -3.68 1.72 -6.48
C VAL A 252 -3.82 0.21 -6.59
N ARG A 253 -5.01 -0.38 -6.40
CA ARG A 253 -5.22 -1.83 -6.55
C ARG A 253 -4.80 -2.33 -7.91
N LYS A 254 -5.10 -1.57 -8.97
CA LYS A 254 -4.63 -1.89 -10.31
C LYS A 254 -3.10 -1.98 -10.37
N LYS A 255 -2.37 -0.99 -9.80
CA LYS A 255 -0.90 -1.03 -9.76
C LYS A 255 -0.35 -2.20 -8.93
N LEU A 256 -1.00 -2.51 -7.80
CA LEU A 256 -0.62 -3.66 -6.97
C LEU A 256 -0.83 -4.99 -7.72
N SER A 257 -1.96 -5.14 -8.42
CA SER A 257 -2.24 -6.32 -9.24
C SER A 257 -1.26 -6.47 -10.40
N ASP A 258 -1.04 -5.40 -11.17
CA ASP A 258 -0.11 -5.39 -12.30
C ASP A 258 1.31 -5.81 -11.83
N PHE A 259 1.75 -5.29 -10.68
CA PHE A 259 3.04 -5.67 -10.08
C PHE A 259 3.07 -7.14 -9.67
N LEU A 260 2.05 -7.64 -8.96
CA LEU A 260 2.00 -9.04 -8.52
C LEU A 260 2.07 -10.00 -9.71
N LEU A 261 1.26 -9.74 -10.73
CA LEU A 261 1.24 -10.57 -11.94
C LEU A 261 2.57 -10.53 -12.68
N ALA A 262 3.17 -9.35 -12.84
CA ALA A 262 4.48 -9.21 -13.47
C ALA A 262 5.62 -9.87 -12.67
N ALA A 263 5.57 -9.82 -11.33
CA ALA A 263 6.54 -10.48 -10.47
C ALA A 263 6.47 -12.01 -10.58
N PHE A 264 5.26 -12.59 -10.61
CA PHE A 264 5.06 -14.02 -10.81
C PHE A 264 5.44 -14.47 -12.23
N GLN A 265 5.14 -13.65 -13.24
CA GLN A 265 5.58 -13.91 -14.62
C GLN A 265 7.10 -13.88 -14.75
N ARG A 266 7.78 -12.90 -14.13
CA ARG A 266 9.24 -12.80 -14.12
C ARG A 266 9.90 -14.01 -13.47
N SER A 267 9.34 -14.50 -12.38
CA SER A 267 9.91 -15.55 -11.55
C SER A 267 8.82 -16.47 -11.00
N PRO A 268 8.34 -17.46 -11.77
CA PRO A 268 7.26 -18.37 -11.37
C PRO A 268 7.57 -19.16 -10.08
N ASP A 269 8.83 -19.46 -9.80
CA ASP A 269 9.27 -20.17 -8.59
C ASP A 269 8.90 -19.43 -7.29
N ILE A 270 8.66 -18.10 -7.36
CA ILE A 270 8.22 -17.30 -6.22
C ILE A 270 6.85 -17.77 -5.70
N ILE A 271 5.96 -18.30 -6.55
CA ILE A 271 4.67 -18.83 -6.13
C ILE A 271 4.86 -19.98 -5.13
N ALA A 272 5.81 -20.86 -5.40
CA ALA A 272 6.13 -21.97 -4.50
C ALA A 272 6.74 -21.49 -3.17
N LEU A 273 7.60 -20.47 -3.21
CA LEU A 273 8.21 -19.87 -2.02
C LEU A 273 7.18 -19.13 -1.16
N LEU A 274 6.19 -18.50 -1.77
CA LEU A 274 5.14 -17.73 -1.12
C LEU A 274 3.83 -18.51 -0.94
N LYS A 275 3.85 -19.85 -1.03
CA LYS A 275 2.64 -20.67 -0.92
C LYS A 275 1.79 -20.30 0.30
N LYS A 276 2.40 -20.18 1.49
CA LYS A 276 1.68 -19.87 2.73
C LYS A 276 1.02 -18.47 2.69
N PRO A 277 1.71 -17.36 2.42
CA PRO A 277 1.05 -16.07 2.26
C PRO A 277 -0.06 -16.07 1.19
N ILE A 278 0.12 -16.81 0.10
CA ILE A 278 -0.89 -16.93 -0.96
C ILE A 278 -2.13 -17.68 -0.44
N THR A 279 -1.95 -18.83 0.20
CA THR A 279 -3.08 -19.63 0.74
C THR A 279 -3.82 -18.89 1.83
N ASP A 280 -3.13 -18.17 2.71
CA ASP A 280 -3.75 -17.30 3.73
C ASP A 280 -4.66 -16.24 3.08
N ARG A 281 -4.22 -15.61 1.98
CA ARG A 281 -5.04 -14.61 1.25
C ARG A 281 -6.21 -15.24 0.48
N LEU A 282 -6.04 -16.44 -0.06
CA LEU A 282 -7.14 -17.18 -0.68
C LEU A 282 -8.23 -17.52 0.36
N GLY A 283 -7.85 -17.97 1.56
CA GLY A 283 -8.78 -18.24 2.66
C GLY A 283 -9.53 -17.00 3.18
N GLU A 284 -8.97 -15.79 3.01
CA GLU A 284 -9.60 -14.54 3.40
C GLU A 284 -10.58 -13.95 2.35
N ALA A 285 -10.80 -14.63 1.21
CA ALA A 285 -11.55 -14.08 0.08
C ALA A 285 -13.04 -13.80 0.37
N HIS A 286 -13.56 -14.25 1.52
CA HIS A 286 -14.96 -14.13 1.87
C HIS A 286 -15.33 -12.75 2.41
N GLY A 287 -16.48 -12.24 1.98
CA GLY A 287 -17.13 -11.07 2.58
C GLY A 287 -16.56 -9.70 2.24
N ASN A 288 -15.37 -9.60 1.64
CA ASN A 288 -14.77 -8.32 1.26
C ASN A 288 -14.45 -8.30 -0.25
N PRO A 289 -15.06 -7.37 -1.03
CA PRO A 289 -14.84 -7.30 -2.48
C PRO A 289 -13.38 -7.14 -2.90
N ALA A 290 -12.58 -6.35 -2.15
CA ALA A 290 -11.16 -6.15 -2.45
C ALA A 290 -10.35 -7.44 -2.21
N LYS A 291 -10.65 -8.20 -1.16
CA LYS A 291 -10.01 -9.49 -0.89
C LYS A 291 -10.39 -10.54 -1.95
N MET A 292 -11.65 -10.53 -2.39
CA MET A 292 -12.11 -11.39 -3.48
C MET A 292 -11.41 -11.07 -4.80
N GLU A 293 -11.22 -9.79 -5.11
CA GLU A 293 -10.49 -9.36 -6.30
C GLU A 293 -9.02 -9.80 -6.25
N LEU A 294 -8.35 -9.67 -5.10
CA LEU A 294 -7.00 -10.19 -4.90
C LEU A 294 -6.94 -11.71 -5.12
N ALA A 295 -7.89 -12.46 -4.53
CA ALA A 295 -7.96 -13.91 -4.68
C ALA A 295 -8.12 -14.33 -6.15
N LEU A 296 -8.90 -13.59 -6.94
CA LEU A 296 -9.04 -13.79 -8.38
C LEU A 296 -7.68 -13.68 -9.10
N HIS A 297 -6.91 -12.62 -8.81
CA HIS A 297 -5.58 -12.44 -9.40
C HIS A 297 -4.60 -13.53 -8.97
N LEU A 298 -4.66 -13.97 -7.71
CA LEU A 298 -3.83 -15.07 -7.21
C LEU A 298 -4.20 -16.41 -7.86
N CYS A 299 -5.48 -16.72 -8.02
CA CYS A 299 -5.95 -17.92 -8.75
C CYS A 299 -5.44 -17.90 -10.19
N TRP A 300 -5.54 -16.75 -10.87
CA TRP A 300 -5.01 -16.61 -12.22
C TRP A 300 -3.51 -16.87 -12.27
N ALA A 301 -2.75 -16.24 -11.36
CA ALA A 301 -1.29 -16.40 -11.29
C ALA A 301 -0.87 -17.85 -11.01
N ILE A 302 -1.58 -18.54 -10.10
CA ILE A 302 -1.33 -19.96 -9.81
C ILE A 302 -1.57 -20.81 -11.07
N GLY A 303 -2.69 -20.57 -11.77
CA GLY A 303 -3.02 -21.32 -12.97
C GLY A 303 -2.06 -21.06 -14.12
N GLU A 304 -1.66 -19.81 -14.34
CA GLU A 304 -0.83 -19.41 -15.49
C GLU A 304 0.66 -19.71 -15.28
N HIS A 305 1.17 -19.39 -14.11
CA HIS A 305 2.61 -19.47 -13.82
C HIS A 305 2.97 -20.59 -12.85
N GLY A 306 2.08 -20.95 -11.94
CA GLY A 306 2.32 -22.02 -10.96
C GLY A 306 2.41 -23.39 -11.60
N ALA A 307 1.61 -23.66 -12.61
CA ALA A 307 1.58 -24.96 -13.30
C ALA A 307 2.95 -25.38 -13.87
N GLY A 308 3.66 -24.44 -14.52
CA GLY A 308 4.99 -24.71 -15.07
C GLY A 308 6.17 -24.43 -14.12
N GLY A 309 5.99 -23.56 -13.12
CA GLY A 309 7.02 -23.13 -12.17
C GLY A 309 7.11 -24.00 -10.91
N ILE A 310 6.05 -24.71 -10.55
CA ILE A 310 6.01 -25.56 -9.35
C ILE A 310 6.63 -26.93 -9.66
N LYS A 311 7.89 -27.11 -9.28
CA LYS A 311 8.63 -28.39 -9.48
C LYS A 311 8.32 -29.41 -8.38
N HIS A 312 7.84 -28.96 -7.23
CA HIS A 312 7.59 -29.82 -6.06
C HIS A 312 6.12 -30.24 -6.01
N LYS A 313 5.87 -31.53 -6.13
CA LYS A 313 4.53 -32.15 -6.10
C LYS A 313 3.73 -31.78 -4.84
N ASP A 314 4.38 -31.72 -3.69
CA ASP A 314 3.72 -31.37 -2.44
C ASP A 314 3.18 -29.94 -2.44
N VAL A 315 3.92 -28.99 -3.03
CA VAL A 315 3.48 -27.59 -3.18
C VAL A 315 2.29 -27.50 -4.12
N ALA A 316 2.35 -28.23 -5.26
CA ALA A 316 1.25 -28.27 -6.21
C ALA A 316 -0.02 -28.85 -5.57
N ARG A 317 0.12 -29.92 -4.77
CA ARG A 317 -0.98 -30.53 -4.04
C ARG A 317 -1.59 -29.57 -3.02
N GLU A 318 -0.77 -28.90 -2.23
CA GLU A 318 -1.23 -27.94 -1.23
C GLU A 318 -1.98 -26.76 -1.86
N LEU A 319 -1.46 -26.19 -2.95
CA LEU A 319 -2.16 -25.14 -3.68
C LEU A 319 -3.46 -25.62 -4.31
N PHE A 320 -3.46 -26.82 -4.86
CA PHE A 320 -4.67 -27.45 -5.39
C PHE A 320 -5.74 -27.63 -4.30
N GLU A 321 -5.38 -28.12 -3.12
CA GLU A 321 -6.29 -28.31 -1.99
C GLU A 321 -6.90 -26.98 -1.51
N ASN A 322 -6.11 -25.91 -1.49
CA ASN A 322 -6.63 -24.57 -1.15
C ASN A 322 -7.59 -24.02 -2.22
N LEU A 323 -7.27 -24.22 -3.50
CA LEU A 323 -8.19 -23.85 -4.59
C LEU A 323 -9.49 -24.67 -4.54
N GLU A 324 -9.41 -25.96 -4.22
CA GLU A 324 -10.57 -26.83 -4.05
C GLU A 324 -11.44 -26.41 -2.86
N LEU A 325 -10.83 -26.05 -1.73
CA LEU A 325 -11.53 -25.50 -0.57
C LEU A 325 -12.26 -24.19 -0.95
N LEU A 326 -11.56 -23.26 -1.58
CA LEU A 326 -12.14 -22.00 -2.05
C LEU A 326 -13.32 -22.23 -3.02
N LEU A 327 -13.20 -23.24 -3.90
CA LEU A 327 -14.27 -23.65 -4.80
C LEU A 327 -15.52 -24.07 -4.03
N TYR A 328 -15.39 -25.00 -3.08
CA TYR A 328 -16.54 -25.54 -2.34
C TYR A 328 -17.19 -24.53 -1.41
N GLU A 329 -16.41 -23.68 -0.74
CA GLU A 329 -16.92 -22.60 0.10
C GLU A 329 -17.76 -21.60 -0.70
N ASN A 330 -17.31 -21.23 -1.90
CA ASN A 330 -18.05 -20.30 -2.75
C ASN A 330 -19.30 -20.96 -3.37
N LEU A 331 -19.26 -22.26 -3.69
CA LEU A 331 -20.44 -23.00 -4.13
C LEU A 331 -21.49 -23.14 -3.01
N ALA A 332 -21.07 -23.40 -1.77
CA ALA A 332 -21.96 -23.48 -0.63
C ALA A 332 -22.63 -22.14 -0.32
N THR A 333 -21.89 -21.04 -0.35
CA THR A 333 -22.40 -19.70 -0.13
C THR A 333 -23.40 -19.29 -1.21
N SER A 334 -23.19 -19.67 -2.46
CA SER A 334 -24.14 -19.41 -3.57
C SER A 334 -25.48 -20.07 -3.34
N ARG A 335 -25.53 -21.25 -2.72
CA ARG A 335 -26.77 -21.97 -2.40
C ARG A 335 -27.53 -21.35 -1.23
N LEU A 336 -26.82 -20.95 -0.18
CA LEU A 336 -27.44 -20.32 1.00
C LEU A 336 -28.06 -18.95 0.66
N GLY A 337 -27.45 -18.20 -0.26
CA GLY A 337 -27.98 -16.90 -0.74
C GLY A 337 -29.27 -17.00 -1.54
N LEU A 338 -29.63 -18.20 -2.05
CA LEU A 338 -30.92 -18.45 -2.73
C LEU A 338 -32.07 -18.67 -1.74
N SER A 339 -31.78 -18.90 -0.46
CA SER A 339 -32.79 -19.20 0.58
C SER A 339 -33.19 -17.97 1.41
N GLN A 340 -32.66 -16.77 1.15
CA GLN A 340 -33.02 -15.54 1.85
C GLN A 340 -34.01 -14.70 1.01
N ASP A 341 -35.03 -14.21 1.68
CA ASP A 341 -36.18 -13.47 1.15
C ASP A 341 -35.82 -12.36 0.14
N PRO A 342 -36.64 -12.15 -0.92
CA PRO A 342 -36.40 -11.18 -1.98
C PRO A 342 -36.67 -9.71 -1.62
N GLY A 343 -36.58 -9.31 -0.36
CA GLY A 343 -37.14 -8.06 0.15
C GLY A 343 -36.21 -6.87 0.32
N PHE A 344 -34.89 -7.00 0.32
CA PHE A 344 -33.99 -5.86 0.56
C PHE A 344 -32.67 -5.96 -0.23
N ASP A 345 -32.31 -4.88 -0.98
CA ASP A 345 -31.09 -4.64 -1.73
C ASP A 345 -30.84 -5.45 -3.03
N SER A 346 -31.63 -5.22 -4.06
CA SER A 346 -31.43 -5.88 -5.36
C SER A 346 -30.15 -5.46 -6.13
N MET A 347 -29.63 -4.26 -5.98
CA MET A 347 -28.43 -3.78 -6.71
C MET A 347 -27.11 -4.32 -6.14
N GLY A 348 -26.97 -4.39 -4.84
CA GLY A 348 -25.75 -4.92 -4.19
C GLY A 348 -25.60 -6.44 -4.34
N ALA A 349 -26.71 -7.16 -4.33
CA ALA A 349 -26.74 -8.62 -4.50
C ALA A 349 -26.32 -9.07 -5.91
N SER A 350 -26.70 -8.34 -6.96
CA SER A 350 -26.31 -8.66 -8.35
C SER A 350 -24.81 -8.49 -8.58
N SER A 351 -24.22 -7.41 -8.08
CA SER A 351 -22.77 -7.18 -8.20
C SER A 351 -21.94 -8.23 -7.46
N ARG A 352 -22.35 -8.65 -6.26
CA ARG A 352 -21.68 -9.70 -5.49
C ARG A 352 -21.75 -11.06 -6.20
N LYS A 353 -22.91 -11.41 -6.76
CA LYS A 353 -23.07 -12.65 -7.54
C LYS A 353 -22.15 -12.67 -8.77
N SER A 354 -22.03 -11.57 -9.49
CA SER A 354 -21.13 -11.46 -10.64
C SER A 354 -19.65 -11.61 -10.24
N SER A 355 -19.21 -10.96 -9.16
CA SER A 355 -17.84 -11.09 -8.66
C SER A 355 -17.51 -12.50 -8.18
N GLN A 356 -18.46 -13.18 -7.54
CA GLN A 356 -18.33 -14.55 -7.09
C GLN A 356 -18.25 -15.52 -8.27
N ALA A 357 -19.10 -15.36 -9.28
CA ALA A 357 -19.05 -16.18 -10.48
C ALA A 357 -17.71 -16.03 -11.21
N ARG A 358 -17.19 -14.80 -11.32
CA ARG A 358 -15.86 -14.57 -11.89
C ARG A 358 -14.76 -15.28 -11.11
N LEU A 359 -14.74 -15.18 -9.77
CA LEU A 359 -13.76 -15.87 -8.93
C LEU A 359 -13.81 -17.38 -9.19
N LEU A 360 -15.01 -17.98 -9.21
CA LEU A 360 -15.20 -19.40 -9.48
C LEU A 360 -14.64 -19.82 -10.85
N CYS A 361 -14.80 -19.00 -11.90
CA CYS A 361 -14.21 -19.26 -13.22
C CYS A 361 -12.67 -19.34 -13.15
N PHE A 362 -12.03 -18.42 -12.41
CA PHE A 362 -10.57 -18.44 -12.26
C PHE A 362 -10.09 -19.60 -11.40
N VAL A 363 -10.83 -19.98 -10.34
CA VAL A 363 -10.51 -21.15 -9.51
C VAL A 363 -10.56 -22.43 -10.33
N VAL A 364 -11.64 -22.65 -11.10
CA VAL A 364 -11.80 -23.82 -11.98
C VAL A 364 -10.67 -23.89 -13.01
N THR A 365 -10.36 -22.78 -13.65
CA THR A 365 -9.27 -22.70 -14.63
C THR A 365 -7.92 -23.03 -13.98
N ALA A 366 -7.64 -22.50 -12.78
CA ALA A 366 -6.40 -22.79 -12.05
C ALA A 366 -6.29 -24.26 -11.65
N ILE A 367 -7.38 -24.86 -11.15
CA ILE A 367 -7.44 -26.30 -10.83
C ILE A 367 -7.13 -27.15 -12.07
N ALA A 368 -7.76 -26.86 -13.22
CA ALA A 368 -7.53 -27.59 -14.45
C ALA A 368 -6.07 -27.45 -14.93
N LYS A 369 -5.51 -26.25 -14.96
CA LYS A 369 -4.13 -26.00 -15.38
C LYS A 369 -3.11 -26.67 -14.45
N LEU A 370 -3.30 -26.64 -13.14
CA LEU A 370 -2.44 -27.39 -12.21
C LEU A 370 -2.50 -28.90 -12.46
N ALA A 371 -3.70 -29.45 -12.66
CA ALA A 371 -3.91 -30.86 -12.87
C ALA A 371 -3.29 -31.36 -14.18
N THR A 372 -3.35 -30.56 -15.25
CA THR A 372 -2.71 -30.93 -16.54
C THR A 372 -1.17 -30.97 -16.46
N CYS A 373 -0.56 -30.19 -15.57
CA CYS A 373 0.88 -30.23 -15.34
C CYS A 373 1.31 -31.27 -14.29
N HIS A 374 0.40 -31.66 -13.40
CA HIS A 374 0.64 -32.62 -12.32
C HIS A 374 -0.36 -33.77 -12.42
N ASN A 375 -0.05 -34.78 -13.23
CA ASN A 375 -0.96 -35.89 -13.58
C ASN A 375 -1.57 -36.60 -12.38
N GLU A 376 -0.92 -36.62 -11.23
CA GLU A 376 -1.45 -37.17 -9.98
C GLU A 376 -2.69 -36.46 -9.46
N LEU A 377 -2.88 -35.18 -9.84
CA LEU A 377 -4.05 -34.37 -9.47
C LEU A 377 -5.25 -34.56 -10.41
N LEU A 378 -5.05 -35.14 -11.61
CA LEU A 378 -6.09 -35.28 -12.61
C LEU A 378 -7.36 -36.00 -12.11
N PRO A 379 -7.29 -37.18 -11.42
CA PRO A 379 -8.50 -37.85 -10.95
C PRO A 379 -9.30 -36.98 -9.98
N ARG A 380 -8.61 -36.27 -9.09
CA ARG A 380 -9.24 -35.38 -8.09
C ARG A 380 -9.84 -34.15 -8.75
N ALA A 381 -9.13 -33.55 -9.72
CA ALA A 381 -9.62 -32.40 -10.49
C ALA A 381 -10.94 -32.76 -11.22
N ARG A 382 -10.98 -33.88 -11.91
CA ARG A 382 -12.21 -34.35 -12.59
C ARG A 382 -13.40 -34.48 -11.64
N VAL A 383 -13.20 -35.06 -10.45
CA VAL A 383 -14.26 -35.19 -9.44
C VAL A 383 -14.72 -33.79 -8.95
N SER A 384 -13.79 -32.88 -8.68
CA SER A 384 -14.12 -31.53 -8.18
C SER A 384 -14.87 -30.73 -9.26
N LEU A 385 -14.42 -30.80 -10.53
CA LEU A 385 -15.05 -30.10 -11.64
C LEU A 385 -16.44 -30.71 -11.95
N ALA A 386 -16.61 -32.06 -11.88
CA ALA A 386 -17.90 -32.71 -12.05
C ALA A 386 -18.91 -32.27 -10.98
N LYS A 387 -18.48 -32.14 -9.72
CA LYS A 387 -19.36 -31.57 -8.66
C LYS A 387 -19.81 -30.14 -8.97
N VAL A 388 -18.96 -29.33 -9.57
CA VAL A 388 -19.31 -27.96 -9.98
C VAL A 388 -20.45 -27.99 -11.01
N VAL A 389 -20.35 -28.86 -12.02
CA VAL A 389 -21.39 -29.02 -13.06
C VAL A 389 -22.74 -29.35 -12.45
N HIS A 390 -22.76 -30.22 -11.43
CA HIS A 390 -23.99 -30.63 -10.76
C HIS A 390 -24.51 -29.63 -9.71
N LEU A 391 -23.64 -28.82 -9.14
CA LEU A 391 -23.95 -27.97 -7.97
C LEU A 391 -24.16 -26.49 -8.31
N SER A 392 -23.63 -26.03 -9.44
CA SER A 392 -23.69 -24.61 -9.80
C SER A 392 -25.03 -24.23 -10.44
N THR A 393 -25.54 -23.08 -10.07
CA THR A 393 -26.69 -22.43 -10.68
C THR A 393 -26.32 -21.49 -11.83
N TYR A 394 -25.01 -21.25 -12.05
CA TYR A 394 -24.52 -20.36 -13.09
C TYR A 394 -24.20 -21.13 -14.38
N GLN A 395 -25.00 -20.93 -15.41
CA GLN A 395 -24.89 -21.68 -16.66
C GLN A 395 -23.55 -21.51 -17.38
N GLU A 396 -23.00 -20.28 -17.43
CA GLU A 396 -21.70 -19.99 -18.02
C GLU A 396 -20.56 -20.75 -17.31
N PHE A 397 -20.65 -20.82 -16.00
CA PHE A 397 -19.66 -21.50 -15.17
C PHE A 397 -19.75 -23.04 -15.33
N VAL A 398 -20.94 -23.58 -15.45
CA VAL A 398 -21.17 -25.01 -15.75
C VAL A 398 -20.54 -25.37 -17.09
N MET A 399 -20.73 -24.57 -18.13
CA MET A 399 -20.12 -24.79 -19.43
C MET A 399 -18.59 -24.78 -19.36
N LEU A 400 -18.00 -23.81 -18.66
CA LEU A 400 -16.53 -23.73 -18.46
C LEU A 400 -16.01 -24.97 -17.74
N ALA A 401 -16.66 -25.38 -16.65
CA ALA A 401 -16.26 -26.58 -15.90
C ALA A 401 -16.34 -27.86 -16.74
N SER A 402 -17.39 -28.00 -17.58
CA SER A 402 -17.51 -29.10 -18.50
C SER A 402 -16.37 -29.15 -19.53
N CYS A 403 -16.06 -28.02 -20.16
CA CYS A 403 -14.93 -27.95 -21.07
C CYS A 403 -13.58 -28.28 -20.38
N MET A 404 -13.39 -27.83 -19.12
CA MET A 404 -12.17 -28.14 -18.36
C MET A 404 -12.05 -29.60 -17.98
N ILE A 405 -13.19 -30.34 -17.79
CA ILE A 405 -13.18 -31.78 -17.58
C ILE A 405 -12.68 -32.54 -18.82
N GLU A 406 -13.02 -32.06 -20.02
CA GLU A 406 -12.55 -32.66 -21.27
C GLU A 406 -11.05 -32.41 -21.49
N VAL A 407 -10.52 -31.32 -21.02
CA VAL A 407 -9.08 -31.00 -21.10
C VAL A 407 -8.25 -31.73 -20.04
N CYS A 408 -8.82 -32.03 -18.87
CA CYS A 408 -8.18 -32.86 -17.83
C CYS A 408 -8.39 -34.35 -18.09
#